data_54f12b307870aae527b466354a5dde87
#
_entry.id   54f12b307870aae527b466354a5dde87
#
_cell.length_a   1.000
_cell.length_b   1.000
_cell.length_c   1.000
_cell.angle_alpha   90.00
_cell.angle_beta   90.00
_cell.angle_gamma   90.00
#
_symmetry.space_group_name_H-M   'P 1'
#
loop_
_entity.id
_entity.type
_entity.pdbx_description
1 polymer ?
#
loop_
_entity_poly.entity_id
_entity_poly.type
_entity_poly.pdbx_seq_one_letter_code
_entity_poly.pdbx_strand_id
1 'polypeptide(L)'
;MNFGIYAELQNPERNKKTHAQVYQEILEQIEHADKRGFSTFNTLEHHWFEEFSISANPMALYAAAAQRTENIRFRTCSHVLPLHNPMVLAGQVAVTDILTGGRLELAVGRGHAWVFPKASIPLEESRGRFLESLEILEKALEEESFSYNGEYFNVDNVRVVPRPMKKPRIFTGGASNHNYELAGQKGWGVLITPMLPLDHVAGQLALYREVCKKHGNTPDIVYVQAMYLDNDGDRAREEAEPYIRQFMKGNVSPMTELPPKAELANKDFGFYASGALEALAEIPYQKLLDDDYVWVGSPDEMKTKVRNIIKDCPELSEVSLLCTFAGIEHWKTIRTQDLFSKEIMPAFQGTKKEKQLVN
;
A
#
# COMPACT_ATOMS: atom_id res chain seq x y z
N MET A 1 -4.66 -1.57 -18.47
CA MET A 1 -4.80 -1.15 -17.06
C MET A 1 -4.80 -2.38 -16.18
N ASN A 2 -4.02 -2.38 -15.09
CA ASN A 2 -4.05 -3.43 -14.08
C ASN A 2 -5.01 -3.05 -12.94
N PHE A 3 -5.52 -4.06 -12.24
CA PHE A 3 -6.35 -3.88 -11.06
C PHE A 3 -5.82 -4.79 -9.95
N GLY A 4 -5.59 -4.21 -8.78
CA GLY A 4 -5.15 -4.93 -7.60
C GLY A 4 -6.21 -4.90 -6.50
N ILE A 5 -5.94 -5.60 -5.41
CA ILE A 5 -6.65 -5.44 -4.15
C ILE A 5 -5.70 -4.99 -3.06
N TYR A 6 -6.22 -4.27 -2.09
CA TYR A 6 -5.50 -3.80 -0.92
C TYR A 6 -6.31 -4.10 0.34
N ALA A 7 -5.62 -4.48 1.41
CA ALA A 7 -6.25 -4.74 2.69
C ALA A 7 -5.42 -4.12 3.83
N GLU A 8 -6.07 -3.37 4.71
CA GLU A 8 -5.44 -2.82 5.92
C GLU A 8 -5.50 -3.77 7.11
N LEU A 9 -6.31 -4.81 7.06
CA LEU A 9 -6.53 -5.74 8.17
C LEU A 9 -6.91 -5.05 9.49
N GLN A 10 -7.78 -4.05 9.40
CA GLN A 10 -8.37 -3.40 10.59
C GLN A 10 -9.28 -4.36 11.35
N ASN A 11 -9.18 -4.38 12.67
CA ASN A 11 -10.02 -5.21 13.54
C ASN A 11 -10.65 -4.37 14.66
N PRO A 12 -11.62 -3.49 14.34
CA PRO A 12 -12.22 -2.59 15.30
C PRO A 12 -13.16 -3.32 16.29
N GLU A 13 -13.28 -2.78 17.49
CA GLU A 13 -14.15 -3.36 18.56
C GLU A 13 -15.60 -3.57 18.09
N ARG A 14 -16.15 -2.67 17.26
CA ARG A 14 -17.52 -2.76 16.76
C ARG A 14 -17.82 -4.06 16.01
N ASN A 15 -16.85 -4.52 15.20
CA ASN A 15 -16.99 -5.71 14.32
C ASN A 15 -15.85 -6.68 14.58
N LYS A 16 -15.43 -6.80 15.84
CA LYS A 16 -14.25 -7.56 16.24
C LYS A 16 -14.36 -9.02 15.86
N LYS A 17 -13.34 -9.49 15.18
CA LYS A 17 -13.11 -10.90 14.86
C LYS A 17 -11.91 -11.42 15.65
N THR A 18 -11.77 -12.72 15.80
CA THR A 18 -10.48 -13.26 16.23
C THR A 18 -9.42 -12.99 15.16
N HIS A 19 -8.17 -12.78 15.55
CA HIS A 19 -7.09 -12.57 14.58
C HIS A 19 -7.00 -13.75 13.59
N ALA A 20 -7.22 -14.97 14.06
CA ALA A 20 -7.25 -16.15 13.20
C ALA A 20 -8.34 -16.05 12.10
N GLN A 21 -9.54 -15.56 12.45
CA GLN A 21 -10.61 -15.33 11.47
C GLN A 21 -10.22 -14.27 10.45
N VAL A 22 -9.63 -13.14 10.87
CA VAL A 22 -9.19 -12.09 9.95
C VAL A 22 -8.16 -12.65 8.95
N TYR A 23 -7.16 -13.39 9.43
CA TYR A 23 -6.15 -13.98 8.55
C TYR A 23 -6.70 -15.08 7.64
N GLN A 24 -7.67 -15.88 8.11
CA GLN A 24 -8.33 -16.87 7.25
C GLN A 24 -9.15 -16.19 6.15
N GLU A 25 -9.96 -15.19 6.49
CA GLU A 25 -10.77 -14.44 5.54
C GLU A 25 -9.90 -13.74 4.48
N ILE A 26 -8.76 -13.14 4.89
CA ILE A 26 -7.88 -12.46 3.92
C ILE A 26 -7.21 -13.44 2.96
N LEU A 27 -6.81 -14.63 3.43
CA LEU A 27 -6.27 -15.67 2.54
C LEU A 27 -7.31 -16.11 1.51
N GLU A 28 -8.58 -16.28 1.90
CA GLU A 28 -9.69 -16.60 1.00
C GLU A 28 -9.97 -15.46 0.00
N GLN A 29 -9.90 -14.20 0.43
CA GLN A 29 -10.06 -13.04 -0.43
C GLN A 29 -8.94 -12.92 -1.47
N ILE A 30 -7.70 -13.23 -1.09
CA ILE A 30 -6.56 -13.25 -2.02
C ILE A 30 -6.72 -14.35 -3.06
N GLU A 31 -7.08 -15.55 -2.64
CA GLU A 31 -7.34 -16.68 -3.53
C GLU A 31 -8.49 -16.38 -4.50
N HIS A 32 -9.56 -15.74 -4.00
CA HIS A 32 -10.68 -15.31 -4.81
C HIS A 32 -10.26 -14.25 -5.84
N ALA A 33 -9.48 -13.25 -5.43
CA ALA A 33 -8.98 -12.20 -6.31
C ALA A 33 -8.07 -12.75 -7.43
N ASP A 34 -7.20 -13.72 -7.12
CA ASP A 34 -6.39 -14.39 -8.14
C ASP A 34 -7.26 -15.07 -9.21
N LYS A 35 -8.28 -15.82 -8.78
CA LYS A 35 -9.26 -16.47 -9.67
C LYS A 35 -10.10 -15.48 -10.50
N ARG A 36 -10.26 -14.25 -10.00
CA ARG A 36 -10.97 -13.15 -10.68
C ARG A 36 -10.09 -12.31 -11.58
N GLY A 37 -8.78 -12.58 -11.64
CA GLY A 37 -7.85 -11.91 -12.54
C GLY A 37 -7.33 -10.56 -12.02
N PHE A 38 -7.41 -10.31 -10.71
CA PHE A 38 -6.68 -9.20 -10.11
C PHE A 38 -5.17 -9.44 -10.20
N SER A 39 -4.43 -8.38 -10.45
CA SER A 39 -2.99 -8.47 -10.76
C SER A 39 -2.09 -8.44 -9.52
N THR A 40 -2.54 -7.82 -8.43
CA THR A 40 -1.76 -7.64 -7.21
C THR A 40 -2.62 -7.73 -5.96
N PHE A 41 -2.02 -8.23 -4.89
CA PHE A 41 -2.49 -8.06 -3.52
C PHE A 41 -1.51 -7.18 -2.77
N ASN A 42 -2.03 -6.16 -2.09
CA ASN A 42 -1.25 -5.20 -1.35
C ASN A 42 -1.68 -5.20 0.12
N THR A 43 -0.73 -5.12 1.05
CA THR A 43 -1.01 -4.79 2.46
C THR A 43 0.17 -4.07 3.09
N LEU A 44 -0.11 -3.26 4.12
CA LEU A 44 0.90 -2.53 4.86
C LEU A 44 1.55 -3.40 5.94
N GLU A 45 2.70 -2.96 6.45
CA GLU A 45 3.24 -3.38 7.72
C GLU A 45 2.82 -2.40 8.80
N HIS A 46 2.17 -2.91 9.86
CA HIS A 46 1.79 -2.11 11.01
C HIS A 46 1.77 -2.94 12.29
N HIS A 47 2.06 -2.28 13.41
CA HIS A 47 2.23 -2.94 14.70
C HIS A 47 1.44 -2.22 15.80
N TRP A 48 1.02 -2.97 16.83
CA TRP A 48 0.48 -2.53 18.15
C TRP A 48 -0.89 -1.83 18.15
N PHE A 49 -1.49 -1.50 17.03
CA PHE A 49 -2.77 -0.77 16.97
C PHE A 49 -3.79 -1.56 16.16
N GLU A 50 -4.59 -2.38 16.87
CA GLU A 50 -5.51 -3.33 16.27
C GLU A 50 -6.60 -2.67 15.42
N GLU A 51 -7.09 -1.51 15.83
CA GLU A 51 -8.08 -0.74 15.06
C GLU A 51 -7.50 -0.15 13.77
N PHE A 52 -6.18 0.08 13.72
CA PHE A 52 -5.51 0.54 12.52
C PHE A 52 -5.13 -0.63 11.61
N SER A 53 -4.42 -1.63 12.15
CA SER A 53 -4.06 -2.84 11.40
C SER A 53 -3.39 -3.88 12.28
N ILE A 54 -3.74 -5.16 12.04
CA ILE A 54 -3.05 -6.32 12.64
C ILE A 54 -2.04 -6.95 11.67
N SER A 55 -1.66 -6.27 10.59
CA SER A 55 -0.69 -6.76 9.58
C SER A 55 0.75 -6.56 10.04
N ALA A 56 1.18 -7.31 11.03
CA ALA A 56 2.53 -7.18 11.59
C ALA A 56 3.64 -7.78 10.71
N ASN A 57 3.31 -8.70 9.80
CA ASN A 57 4.29 -9.34 8.92
C ASN A 57 3.67 -9.70 7.56
N PRO A 58 3.65 -8.75 6.61
CA PRO A 58 3.14 -8.97 5.26
C PRO A 58 3.83 -10.12 4.54
N MET A 59 5.14 -10.32 4.73
CA MET A 59 5.90 -11.34 4.02
C MET A 59 5.48 -12.76 4.42
N ALA A 60 5.16 -13.00 5.69
CA ALA A 60 4.63 -14.28 6.15
C ALA A 60 3.24 -14.55 5.53
N LEU A 61 2.37 -13.53 5.46
CA LEU A 61 1.08 -13.63 4.78
C LEU A 61 1.23 -13.95 3.29
N TYR A 62 2.17 -13.29 2.60
CA TYR A 62 2.42 -13.52 1.18
C TYR A 62 2.95 -14.92 0.89
N ALA A 63 3.87 -15.42 1.71
CA ALA A 63 4.36 -16.78 1.60
C ALA A 63 3.24 -17.82 1.73
N ALA A 64 2.29 -17.60 2.65
CA ALA A 64 1.11 -18.47 2.82
C ALA A 64 0.12 -18.34 1.65
N ALA A 65 -0.20 -17.11 1.24
CA ALA A 65 -1.12 -16.84 0.13
C ALA A 65 -0.60 -17.36 -1.21
N ALA A 66 0.72 -17.30 -1.42
CA ALA A 66 1.35 -17.77 -2.66
C ALA A 66 1.17 -19.26 -2.92
N GLN A 67 0.99 -20.08 -1.86
CA GLN A 67 0.71 -21.50 -1.97
C GLN A 67 -0.74 -21.81 -2.39
N ARG A 68 -1.60 -20.80 -2.41
CA ARG A 68 -3.03 -20.88 -2.76
C ARG A 68 -3.37 -20.16 -4.06
N THR A 69 -2.37 -19.52 -4.71
CA THR A 69 -2.54 -18.62 -5.85
C THR A 69 -1.51 -18.89 -6.93
N GLU A 70 -1.83 -18.55 -8.18
CA GLU A 70 -0.97 -18.82 -9.34
C GLU A 70 -0.39 -17.55 -9.96
N ASN A 71 -1.18 -16.47 -10.07
CA ASN A 71 -0.87 -15.31 -10.91
C ASN A 71 -0.67 -14.01 -10.15
N ILE A 72 -1.46 -13.79 -9.09
CA ILE A 72 -1.47 -12.54 -8.34
C ILE A 72 -0.09 -12.26 -7.72
N ARG A 73 0.40 -11.02 -7.90
CA ARG A 73 1.64 -10.54 -7.29
C ARG A 73 1.35 -9.99 -5.90
N PHE A 74 2.38 -9.91 -5.08
CA PHE A 74 2.30 -9.48 -3.69
C PHE A 74 3.15 -8.24 -3.50
N ARG A 75 2.55 -7.12 -3.08
CA ARG A 75 3.27 -5.87 -2.85
C ARG A 75 3.08 -5.39 -1.42
N THR A 76 4.18 -5.16 -0.70
CA THR A 76 4.10 -4.44 0.57
C THR A 76 3.67 -2.99 0.32
N CYS A 77 2.89 -2.37 1.23
CA CYS A 77 2.38 -1.03 0.98
C CYS A 77 2.24 -0.20 2.28
N SER A 78 3.33 0.09 2.96
CA SER A 78 4.76 -0.15 2.71
C SER A 78 5.38 -0.99 3.82
N HIS A 79 6.59 -1.51 3.57
CA HIS A 79 7.44 -2.10 4.61
C HIS A 79 8.19 -1.00 5.37
N VAL A 80 8.20 -1.06 6.69
CA VAL A 80 8.71 0.03 7.56
C VAL A 80 10.18 -0.20 7.84
N LEU A 81 11.08 0.24 6.94
CA LEU A 81 12.51 -0.07 6.99
C LEU A 81 13.19 0.24 8.34
N PRO A 82 12.92 1.38 9.03
CA PRO A 82 13.61 1.68 10.29
C PRO A 82 13.35 0.69 11.42
N LEU A 83 12.27 -0.11 11.34
CA LEU A 83 11.96 -1.13 12.34
C LEU A 83 12.80 -2.40 12.19
N HIS A 84 13.55 -2.54 11.10
CA HIS A 84 14.26 -3.76 10.74
C HIS A 84 15.78 -3.57 10.72
N ASN A 85 16.50 -4.66 11.01
CA ASN A 85 17.87 -4.76 10.55
C ASN A 85 17.86 -5.02 9.03
N PRO A 86 18.48 -4.16 8.20
CA PRO A 86 18.35 -4.24 6.74
C PRO A 86 18.94 -5.53 6.14
N MET A 87 19.96 -6.14 6.78
CA MET A 87 20.54 -7.41 6.32
C MET A 87 19.59 -8.60 6.58
N VAL A 88 18.94 -8.59 7.76
CA VAL A 88 17.92 -9.60 8.09
C VAL A 88 16.74 -9.47 7.16
N LEU A 89 16.28 -8.23 6.91
CA LEU A 89 15.20 -7.94 5.99
C LEU A 89 15.53 -8.40 4.56
N ALA A 90 16.75 -8.16 4.06
CA ALA A 90 17.16 -8.62 2.74
C ALA A 90 17.05 -10.16 2.60
N GLY A 91 17.40 -10.91 3.65
CA GLY A 91 17.18 -12.35 3.70
C GLY A 91 15.70 -12.74 3.66
N GLN A 92 14.85 -12.03 4.41
CA GLN A 92 13.39 -12.26 4.40
C GLN A 92 12.76 -11.95 3.04
N VAL A 93 13.20 -10.87 2.39
CA VAL A 93 12.80 -10.52 1.02
C VAL A 93 13.16 -11.65 0.05
N ALA A 94 14.39 -12.15 0.12
CA ALA A 94 14.85 -13.22 -0.75
C ALA A 94 14.04 -14.53 -0.57
N VAL A 95 13.79 -14.94 0.68
CA VAL A 95 12.98 -16.12 0.99
C VAL A 95 11.55 -15.93 0.50
N THR A 96 10.96 -14.75 0.72
CA THR A 96 9.59 -14.47 0.29
C THR A 96 9.48 -14.46 -1.23
N ASP A 97 10.45 -13.87 -1.94
CA ASP A 97 10.49 -13.91 -3.41
C ASP A 97 10.54 -15.34 -3.94
N ILE A 98 11.34 -16.20 -3.35
CA ILE A 98 11.41 -17.64 -3.69
C ILE A 98 10.06 -18.32 -3.44
N LEU A 99 9.47 -18.14 -2.26
CA LEU A 99 8.21 -18.80 -1.89
C LEU A 99 7.01 -18.30 -2.71
N THR A 100 7.07 -17.05 -3.18
CA THR A 100 6.06 -16.47 -4.08
C THR A 100 6.31 -16.77 -5.56
N GLY A 101 7.41 -17.50 -5.89
CA GLY A 101 7.75 -17.79 -7.28
C GLY A 101 8.14 -16.53 -8.08
N GLY A 102 8.83 -15.57 -7.46
CA GLY A 102 9.24 -14.30 -8.08
C GLY A 102 8.10 -13.32 -8.28
N ARG A 103 6.99 -13.44 -7.53
CA ARG A 103 5.82 -12.55 -7.58
C ARG A 103 5.86 -11.43 -6.52
N LEU A 104 6.97 -11.29 -5.78
CA LEU A 104 7.11 -10.24 -4.77
C LEU A 104 7.45 -8.89 -5.41
N GLU A 105 6.79 -7.84 -4.93
CA GLU A 105 7.10 -6.43 -5.15
C GLU A 105 7.26 -5.75 -3.77
N LEU A 106 8.17 -4.81 -3.66
CA LEU A 106 8.54 -4.22 -2.38
C LEU A 106 8.27 -2.72 -2.37
N ALA A 107 7.23 -2.28 -1.68
CA ALA A 107 7.11 -0.87 -1.36
C ALA A 107 7.69 -0.61 0.03
N VAL A 108 8.50 0.43 0.12
CA VAL A 108 9.26 0.80 1.32
C VAL A 108 8.84 2.17 1.82
N GLY A 109 8.84 2.32 3.14
CA GLY A 109 8.50 3.58 3.79
C GLY A 109 9.24 3.78 5.11
N ARG A 110 9.22 5.04 5.57
CA ARG A 110 9.77 5.37 6.88
C ARG A 110 8.87 4.87 8.02
N GLY A 111 7.58 4.79 7.79
CA GLY A 111 6.58 4.46 8.81
C GLY A 111 5.99 5.68 9.51
N HIS A 112 5.00 5.41 10.35
CA HIS A 112 4.27 6.42 11.10
C HIS A 112 4.99 6.82 12.39
N ALA A 113 4.81 8.07 12.83
CA ALA A 113 5.48 8.60 14.03
C ALA A 113 5.17 7.81 15.32
N TRP A 114 3.98 7.25 15.45
CA TRP A 114 3.55 6.49 16.64
C TRP A 114 4.20 5.12 16.81
N VAL A 115 4.84 4.55 15.77
CA VAL A 115 5.48 3.22 15.90
C VAL A 115 6.85 3.29 16.58
N PHE A 116 7.59 4.39 16.42
CA PHE A 116 8.97 4.49 16.85
C PHE A 116 9.16 4.44 18.38
N PRO A 117 8.35 5.16 19.20
CA PRO A 117 8.47 5.06 20.65
C PRO A 117 8.28 3.64 21.18
N LYS A 118 7.32 2.89 20.60
CA LYS A 118 7.05 1.49 20.98
C LYS A 118 8.18 0.54 20.53
N ALA A 119 8.87 0.88 19.44
CA ALA A 119 10.04 0.14 18.96
C ALA A 119 11.34 0.54 19.65
N SER A 120 11.30 1.47 20.61
CA SER A 120 12.50 2.04 21.26
C SER A 120 13.48 2.67 20.26
N ILE A 121 12.95 3.28 19.20
CA ILE A 121 13.72 4.02 18.20
C ILE A 121 13.45 5.52 18.39
N PRO A 122 14.48 6.35 18.60
CA PRO A 122 14.31 7.80 18.63
C PRO A 122 13.72 8.33 17.32
N LEU A 123 12.74 9.25 17.39
CA LEU A 123 12.09 9.82 16.22
C LEU A 123 13.07 10.48 15.25
N GLU A 124 14.08 11.16 15.79
CA GLU A 124 15.14 11.84 15.05
C GLU A 124 16.01 10.89 14.22
N GLU A 125 16.16 9.64 14.65
CA GLU A 125 16.95 8.64 13.94
C GLU A 125 16.17 8.00 12.77
N SER A 126 14.84 8.09 12.78
CA SER A 126 13.99 7.35 11.85
C SER A 126 14.31 7.63 10.38
N ARG A 127 14.68 8.89 10.05
CA ARG A 127 15.04 9.27 8.68
C ARG A 127 16.40 8.70 8.27
N GLY A 128 17.42 8.84 9.12
CA GLY A 128 18.75 8.30 8.84
C GLY A 128 18.72 6.78 8.73
N ARG A 129 18.05 6.10 9.66
CA ARG A 129 17.85 4.65 9.60
C ARG A 129 17.11 4.21 8.32
N PHE A 130 16.10 4.96 7.89
CA PHE A 130 15.39 4.68 6.65
C PHE A 130 16.33 4.75 5.43
N LEU A 131 17.10 5.82 5.31
CA LEU A 131 18.00 6.03 4.16
C LEU A 131 19.12 4.99 4.12
N GLU A 132 19.81 4.73 5.26
CA GLU A 132 20.84 3.69 5.32
C GLU A 132 20.29 2.29 5.06
N SER A 133 19.13 1.96 5.66
CA SER A 133 18.46 0.66 5.39
C SER A 133 18.13 0.49 3.92
N LEU A 134 17.73 1.56 3.25
CA LEU A 134 17.39 1.53 1.82
C LEU A 134 18.63 1.27 0.96
N GLU A 135 19.75 1.98 1.21
CA GLU A 135 21.00 1.77 0.51
C GLU A 135 21.55 0.35 0.72
N ILE A 136 21.51 -0.14 1.96
CA ILE A 136 21.94 -1.50 2.29
C ILE A 136 21.04 -2.52 1.57
N LEU A 137 19.72 -2.33 1.58
CA LEU A 137 18.79 -3.24 0.93
C LEU A 137 19.00 -3.29 -0.60
N GLU A 138 19.23 -2.15 -1.25
CA GLU A 138 19.58 -2.10 -2.68
C GLU A 138 20.85 -2.91 -2.97
N LYS A 139 21.95 -2.62 -2.24
CA LYS A 139 23.21 -3.37 -2.38
C LYS A 139 23.02 -4.86 -2.13
N ALA A 140 22.32 -5.22 -1.06
CA ALA A 140 22.05 -6.59 -0.67
C ALA A 140 21.30 -7.39 -1.74
N LEU A 141 20.40 -6.74 -2.49
CA LEU A 141 19.63 -7.37 -3.57
C LEU A 141 20.37 -7.38 -4.92
N GLU A 142 21.33 -6.49 -5.13
CA GLU A 142 22.06 -6.34 -6.39
C GLU A 142 23.43 -7.00 -6.38
N GLU A 143 24.25 -6.72 -5.35
CA GLU A 143 25.64 -7.12 -5.28
C GLU A 143 25.78 -8.56 -4.73
N GLU A 144 26.79 -9.27 -5.16
CA GLU A 144 27.09 -10.61 -4.63
C GLU A 144 27.58 -10.54 -3.18
N SER A 145 28.46 -9.58 -2.89
CA SER A 145 28.89 -9.21 -1.56
C SER A 145 29.21 -7.73 -1.52
N PHE A 146 29.05 -7.10 -0.35
CA PHE A 146 29.31 -5.69 -0.16
C PHE A 146 29.72 -5.39 1.27
N SER A 147 30.32 -4.21 1.45
CA SER A 147 30.51 -3.58 2.77
C SER A 147 29.77 -2.25 2.82
N TYR A 148 29.34 -1.85 4.00
CA TYR A 148 28.67 -0.58 4.27
C TYR A 148 29.12 -0.04 5.62
N ASN A 149 29.44 1.23 5.67
CA ASN A 149 29.86 1.92 6.90
C ASN A 149 29.04 3.20 7.06
N GLY A 150 27.97 3.13 7.84
CA GLY A 150 27.05 4.22 8.12
C GLY A 150 27.07 4.64 9.57
N GLU A 151 26.15 5.52 9.93
CA GLU A 151 25.93 5.99 11.30
C GLU A 151 25.19 4.93 12.12
N TYR A 152 24.19 4.27 11.52
CA TYR A 152 23.29 3.32 12.20
C TYR A 152 23.64 1.85 11.91
N PHE A 153 24.22 1.58 10.76
CA PHE A 153 24.53 0.21 10.33
C PHE A 153 25.94 0.10 9.77
N ASN A 154 26.65 -0.93 10.25
CA ASN A 154 28.00 -1.25 9.76
C ASN A 154 28.04 -2.75 9.43
N VAL A 155 28.40 -3.05 8.19
CA VAL A 155 28.55 -4.44 7.72
C VAL A 155 29.84 -4.56 6.90
N ASP A 156 30.56 -5.66 7.05
CA ASP A 156 31.79 -5.90 6.33
C ASP A 156 31.73 -7.21 5.55
N ASN A 157 31.96 -7.12 4.26
CA ASN A 157 32.02 -8.24 3.31
C ASN A 157 30.87 -9.27 3.48
N VAL A 158 29.63 -8.77 3.52
CA VAL A 158 28.44 -9.60 3.71
C VAL A 158 27.78 -9.95 2.38
N ARG A 159 27.09 -11.10 2.35
CA ARG A 159 26.24 -11.53 1.23
C ARG A 159 24.90 -12.04 1.75
N VAL A 160 23.85 -11.82 0.98
CA VAL A 160 22.52 -12.37 1.30
C VAL A 160 22.41 -13.81 0.81
N VAL A 161 22.00 -14.72 1.68
CA VAL A 161 21.76 -16.13 1.38
C VAL A 161 20.44 -16.53 2.04
N PRO A 162 19.47 -17.07 1.23
CA PRO A 162 19.53 -17.27 -0.21
C PRO A 162 19.48 -15.97 -1.00
N ARG A 163 19.65 -16.04 -2.31
CA ARG A 163 19.40 -14.92 -3.23
C ARG A 163 17.94 -14.97 -3.71
N PRO A 164 17.28 -13.83 -3.96
CA PRO A 164 15.96 -13.83 -4.59
C PRO A 164 16.03 -14.42 -6.00
N MET A 165 14.92 -14.96 -6.50
CA MET A 165 14.81 -15.46 -7.88
C MET A 165 15.03 -14.34 -8.89
N LYS A 166 14.51 -13.15 -8.58
CA LYS A 166 14.74 -11.90 -9.29
C LYS A 166 14.75 -10.73 -8.30
N LYS A 167 15.39 -9.62 -8.68
CA LYS A 167 15.27 -8.39 -7.89
C LYS A 167 13.80 -7.94 -7.88
N PRO A 168 13.14 -7.84 -6.70
CA PRO A 168 11.79 -7.30 -6.64
C PRO A 168 11.73 -5.87 -7.18
N ARG A 169 10.63 -5.50 -7.83
CA ARG A 169 10.37 -4.09 -8.16
C ARG A 169 10.17 -3.31 -6.88
N ILE A 170 10.72 -2.10 -6.84
CA ILE A 170 10.64 -1.24 -5.67
C ILE A 170 9.63 -0.12 -5.91
N PHE A 171 8.87 0.19 -4.87
CA PHE A 171 7.92 1.29 -4.82
C PHE A 171 8.15 2.10 -3.55
N THR A 172 7.67 3.33 -3.55
CA THR A 172 7.56 4.15 -2.35
C THR A 172 6.22 4.86 -2.33
N GLY A 173 5.82 5.38 -1.19
CA GLY A 173 4.52 6.03 -1.02
C GLY A 173 4.59 7.18 -0.02
N GLY A 174 3.41 7.73 0.25
CA GLY A 174 3.23 8.85 1.16
C GLY A 174 3.20 10.21 0.46
N ALA A 175 3.10 11.29 1.25
CA ALA A 175 2.91 12.65 0.75
C ALA A 175 4.20 13.49 0.65
N SER A 176 5.37 12.92 0.94
CA SER A 176 6.64 13.65 0.96
C SER A 176 7.21 13.83 -0.45
N ASN A 177 7.53 15.06 -0.85
CA ASN A 177 8.20 15.35 -2.11
C ASN A 177 9.48 14.52 -2.29
N HIS A 178 10.25 14.32 -1.21
CA HIS A 178 11.48 13.53 -1.24
C HIS A 178 11.25 12.09 -1.74
N ASN A 179 10.14 11.45 -1.37
CA ASN A 179 9.83 10.10 -1.84
C ASN A 179 9.59 10.07 -3.35
N TYR A 180 8.91 11.08 -3.89
CA TYR A 180 8.64 11.21 -5.33
C TYR A 180 9.90 11.54 -6.13
N GLU A 181 10.78 12.39 -5.59
CA GLU A 181 12.10 12.67 -6.19
C GLU A 181 12.96 11.41 -6.24
N LEU A 182 13.08 10.70 -5.11
CA LEU A 182 13.86 9.46 -5.00
C LEU A 182 13.33 8.39 -5.96
N ALA A 183 12.02 8.19 -6.00
CA ALA A 183 11.39 7.25 -6.91
C ALA A 183 11.69 7.59 -8.37
N GLY A 184 11.57 8.87 -8.75
CA GLY A 184 11.88 9.33 -10.10
C GLY A 184 13.35 9.14 -10.50
N GLN A 185 14.29 9.40 -9.59
CA GLN A 185 15.72 9.17 -9.78
C GLN A 185 16.07 7.70 -9.98
N LYS A 186 15.47 6.85 -9.17
CA LYS A 186 15.75 5.40 -9.11
C LYS A 186 14.93 4.58 -10.12
N GLY A 187 13.94 5.16 -10.80
CA GLY A 187 13.01 4.44 -11.66
C GLY A 187 12.05 3.52 -10.88
N TRP A 188 11.74 3.86 -9.64
CA TRP A 188 10.78 3.14 -8.81
C TRP A 188 9.35 3.59 -9.08
N GLY A 189 8.38 2.73 -8.74
CA GLY A 189 6.98 3.10 -8.73
C GLY A 189 6.59 3.94 -7.52
N VAL A 190 5.47 4.65 -7.63
CA VAL A 190 4.87 5.39 -6.52
C VAL A 190 3.47 4.87 -6.21
N LEU A 191 3.14 4.83 -4.91
CA LEU A 191 1.83 4.45 -4.41
C LEU A 191 1.13 5.69 -3.86
N ILE A 192 -0.03 6.01 -4.41
CA ILE A 192 -0.94 6.98 -3.82
C ILE A 192 -1.79 6.22 -2.80
N THR A 193 -1.61 6.57 -1.53
CA THR A 193 -2.26 5.89 -0.41
C THR A 193 -3.76 6.14 -0.37
N PRO A 194 -4.56 5.27 0.27
CA PRO A 194 -5.99 5.48 0.43
C PRO A 194 -6.31 6.85 1.06
N MET A 195 -7.50 7.36 0.79
CA MET A 195 -8.00 8.65 1.30
C MET A 195 -7.21 9.89 0.81
N LEU A 196 -6.45 9.77 -0.25
CA LEU A 196 -5.81 10.90 -0.92
C LEU A 196 -6.37 11.02 -2.35
N PRO A 197 -7.35 11.90 -2.59
CA PRO A 197 -7.77 12.24 -3.94
C PRO A 197 -6.60 12.70 -4.81
N LEU A 198 -6.67 12.42 -6.10
CA LEU A 198 -5.55 12.61 -7.03
C LEU A 198 -5.05 14.06 -7.08
N ASP A 199 -5.94 15.02 -6.96
CA ASP A 199 -5.64 16.46 -6.95
C ASP A 199 -4.80 16.88 -5.73
N HIS A 200 -4.93 16.19 -4.59
CA HIS A 200 -4.14 16.47 -3.39
C HIS A 200 -2.65 16.09 -3.56
N VAL A 201 -2.34 15.23 -4.51
CA VAL A 201 -0.96 14.81 -4.82
C VAL A 201 -0.49 15.26 -6.19
N ALA A 202 -1.22 16.16 -6.84
CA ALA A 202 -0.92 16.63 -8.19
C ALA A 202 0.49 17.25 -8.31
N GLY A 203 0.91 18.02 -7.29
CA GLY A 203 2.25 18.63 -7.24
C GLY A 203 3.35 17.57 -7.14
N GLN A 204 3.18 16.57 -6.30
CA GLN A 204 4.12 15.44 -6.13
C GLN A 204 4.20 14.61 -7.41
N LEU A 205 3.09 14.35 -8.08
CA LEU A 205 3.06 13.62 -9.34
C LEU A 205 3.74 14.40 -10.46
N ALA A 206 3.58 15.74 -10.52
CA ALA A 206 4.29 16.59 -11.48
C ALA A 206 5.81 16.51 -11.25
N LEU A 207 6.26 16.62 -9.99
CA LEU A 207 7.65 16.45 -9.60
C LEU A 207 8.20 15.06 -10.00
N TYR A 208 7.46 13.99 -9.72
CA TYR A 208 7.85 12.63 -10.08
C TYR A 208 8.04 12.46 -11.59
N ARG A 209 7.09 12.97 -12.41
CA ARG A 209 7.18 12.94 -13.87
C ARG A 209 8.40 13.69 -14.39
N GLU A 210 8.67 14.88 -13.84
CA GLU A 210 9.84 15.68 -14.20
C GLU A 210 11.15 14.95 -13.91
N VAL A 211 11.26 14.37 -12.70
CA VAL A 211 12.47 13.64 -12.29
C VAL A 211 12.63 12.36 -13.09
N CYS A 212 11.57 11.59 -13.34
CA CYS A 212 11.61 10.42 -14.24
C CYS A 212 12.15 10.81 -15.60
N LYS A 213 11.60 11.86 -16.22
CA LYS A 213 12.05 12.35 -17.52
C LYS A 213 13.53 12.74 -17.52
N LYS A 214 13.99 13.42 -16.48
CA LYS A 214 15.40 13.84 -16.32
C LYS A 214 16.35 12.65 -16.26
N HIS A 215 15.92 11.53 -15.67
CA HIS A 215 16.74 10.33 -15.50
C HIS A 215 16.46 9.23 -16.53
N GLY A 216 15.60 9.48 -17.53
CA GLY A 216 15.23 8.51 -18.57
C GLY A 216 14.35 7.37 -18.09
N ASN A 217 13.66 7.55 -16.97
CA ASN A 217 12.76 6.57 -16.37
C ASN A 217 11.31 6.79 -16.84
N THR A 218 10.51 5.72 -16.84
CA THR A 218 9.07 5.78 -17.12
C THR A 218 8.29 5.84 -15.80
N PRO A 219 7.35 6.78 -15.62
CA PRO A 219 6.49 6.80 -14.45
C PRO A 219 5.66 5.52 -14.28
N ASP A 220 5.55 5.04 -13.06
CA ASP A 220 4.76 3.86 -12.67
C ASP A 220 3.95 4.23 -11.42
N ILE A 221 2.65 4.48 -11.60
CA ILE A 221 1.78 5.04 -10.58
C ILE A 221 0.71 4.02 -10.23
N VAL A 222 0.60 3.70 -8.94
CA VAL A 222 -0.47 2.86 -8.36
C VAL A 222 -1.38 3.75 -7.52
N TYR A 223 -2.67 3.73 -7.82
CA TYR A 223 -3.68 4.45 -7.05
C TYR A 223 -4.46 3.48 -6.18
N VAL A 224 -4.37 3.64 -4.87
CA VAL A 224 -5.12 2.84 -3.90
C VAL A 224 -6.36 3.58 -3.48
N GLN A 225 -7.54 2.96 -3.65
CA GLN A 225 -8.82 3.62 -3.37
C GLN A 225 -9.73 2.75 -2.51
N ALA A 226 -10.25 3.34 -1.42
CA ALA A 226 -11.29 2.69 -0.61
C ALA A 226 -12.58 2.57 -1.44
N MET A 227 -13.11 1.33 -1.53
CA MET A 227 -14.16 1.03 -2.50
C MET A 227 -15.18 0.04 -1.95
N TYR A 228 -16.47 0.34 -2.18
CA TYR A 228 -17.55 -0.57 -1.87
C TYR A 228 -18.61 -0.55 -2.99
N LEU A 229 -19.01 -1.74 -3.44
CA LEU A 229 -19.93 -1.90 -4.56
C LEU A 229 -21.17 -2.72 -4.21
N ASP A 230 -22.28 -2.28 -4.73
CA ASP A 230 -23.51 -3.06 -4.91
C ASP A 230 -24.12 -2.75 -6.28
N ASN A 231 -25.00 -3.63 -6.80
CA ASN A 231 -25.73 -3.34 -8.04
C ASN A 231 -26.60 -2.09 -7.95
N ASP A 232 -27.10 -1.80 -6.75
CA ASP A 232 -27.84 -0.59 -6.41
C ASP A 232 -26.90 0.40 -5.69
N GLY A 233 -26.62 1.53 -6.32
CA GLY A 233 -25.69 2.55 -5.81
C GLY A 233 -26.17 3.20 -4.51
N ASP A 234 -27.48 3.39 -4.33
CA ASP A 234 -28.05 3.98 -3.10
C ASP A 234 -27.90 3.00 -1.94
N ARG A 235 -28.22 1.73 -2.17
CA ARG A 235 -27.98 0.68 -1.19
C ARG A 235 -26.48 0.54 -0.85
N ALA A 236 -25.60 0.65 -1.84
CA ALA A 236 -24.16 0.63 -1.59
C ALA A 236 -23.75 1.75 -0.62
N ARG A 237 -24.26 2.96 -0.83
CA ARG A 237 -23.95 4.12 0.03
C ARG A 237 -24.49 3.95 1.46
N GLU A 238 -25.70 3.46 1.60
CA GLU A 238 -26.31 3.20 2.92
C GLU A 238 -25.55 2.10 3.67
N GLU A 239 -25.24 0.98 3.00
CA GLU A 239 -24.51 -0.14 3.61
C GLU A 239 -23.05 0.21 3.96
N ALA A 240 -22.37 1.04 3.16
CA ALA A 240 -20.96 1.36 3.36
C ALA A 240 -20.73 2.40 4.46
N GLU A 241 -21.66 3.31 4.70
CA GLU A 241 -21.47 4.45 5.61
C GLU A 241 -20.89 4.06 6.98
N PRO A 242 -21.45 3.10 7.74
CA PRO A 242 -20.92 2.73 9.05
C PRO A 242 -19.50 2.17 9.01
N TYR A 243 -19.12 1.48 7.93
CA TYR A 243 -17.76 0.94 7.77
C TYR A 243 -16.78 2.03 7.34
N ILE A 244 -17.15 2.93 6.43
CA ILE A 244 -16.32 4.06 6.03
C ILE A 244 -16.05 4.98 7.23
N ARG A 245 -17.04 5.30 8.03
CA ARG A 245 -16.86 6.09 9.25
C ARG A 245 -15.94 5.39 10.27
N GLN A 246 -16.07 4.07 10.42
CA GLN A 246 -15.18 3.30 11.29
C GLN A 246 -13.76 3.21 10.71
N PHE A 247 -13.63 3.09 9.40
CA PHE A 247 -12.35 3.11 8.69
C PHE A 247 -11.60 4.43 8.94
N MET A 248 -12.27 5.57 8.82
CA MET A 248 -11.68 6.87 9.09
C MET A 248 -11.21 7.00 10.54
N LYS A 249 -12.02 6.55 11.51
CA LYS A 249 -11.66 6.53 12.94
C LYS A 249 -10.48 5.61 13.23
N GLY A 250 -10.45 4.42 12.64
CA GLY A 250 -9.36 3.45 12.79
C GLY A 250 -8.02 4.03 12.35
N ASN A 251 -8.01 4.78 11.25
CA ASN A 251 -6.80 5.40 10.72
C ASN A 251 -6.20 6.50 11.61
N VAL A 252 -7.00 7.12 12.49
CA VAL A 252 -6.52 8.13 13.44
C VAL A 252 -6.38 7.60 14.87
N SER A 253 -6.82 6.38 15.14
CA SER A 253 -6.78 5.80 16.50
C SER A 253 -5.38 5.80 17.13
N PRO A 254 -4.26 5.57 16.42
CA PRO A 254 -2.94 5.61 17.02
C PRO A 254 -2.43 7.02 17.36
N MET A 255 -3.10 8.07 16.90
CA MET A 255 -2.67 9.45 17.12
C MET A 255 -2.74 9.87 18.60
N THR A 256 -3.56 9.19 19.41
CA THR A 256 -3.61 9.39 20.85
C THR A 256 -2.29 9.07 21.56
N GLU A 257 -1.41 8.32 20.91
CA GLU A 257 -0.10 7.91 21.43
C GLU A 257 1.07 8.64 20.76
N LEU A 258 0.78 9.69 20.00
CA LEU A 258 1.84 10.54 19.43
C LEU A 258 2.54 11.39 20.52
N PRO A 259 3.84 11.67 20.35
CA PRO A 259 4.52 12.70 21.12
C PRO A 259 3.84 14.08 20.98
N PRO A 260 4.13 15.03 21.88
CA PRO A 260 3.60 16.37 21.79
C PRO A 260 3.83 17.01 20.42
N LYS A 261 2.85 17.77 19.90
CA LYS A 261 2.89 18.39 18.55
C LYS A 261 4.16 19.22 18.29
N ALA A 262 4.67 19.90 19.30
CA ALA A 262 5.91 20.69 19.19
C ALA A 262 7.13 19.80 18.92
N GLU A 263 7.19 18.60 19.50
CA GLU A 263 8.25 17.64 19.27
C GLU A 263 8.18 17.04 17.86
N LEU A 264 6.99 16.71 17.40
CA LEU A 264 6.74 16.18 16.05
C LEU A 264 7.13 17.19 14.97
N ALA A 265 6.78 18.48 15.16
CA ALA A 265 7.08 19.54 14.19
C ALA A 265 8.61 19.71 13.99
N ASN A 266 9.40 19.52 15.04
CA ASN A 266 10.84 19.68 15.01
C ASN A 266 11.61 18.44 14.50
N LYS A 267 10.92 17.31 14.27
CA LYS A 267 11.54 16.02 13.92
C LYS A 267 11.08 15.44 12.57
N ASP A 268 10.81 16.28 11.58
CA ASP A 268 10.33 15.87 10.25
C ASP A 268 8.95 15.16 10.24
N PHE A 269 8.17 15.34 11.29
CA PHE A 269 6.82 14.79 11.41
C PHE A 269 5.73 15.87 11.45
N GLY A 270 5.99 17.02 10.84
CA GLY A 270 5.08 18.18 10.83
C GLY A 270 3.68 17.89 10.34
N PHE A 271 3.51 16.91 9.43
CA PHE A 271 2.19 16.45 8.99
C PHE A 271 1.31 15.99 10.17
N TYR A 272 1.88 15.23 11.13
CA TYR A 272 1.14 14.78 12.33
C TYR A 272 0.88 15.93 13.32
N ALA A 273 1.73 16.96 13.33
CA ALA A 273 1.51 18.13 14.16
C ALA A 273 0.43 19.08 13.62
N SER A 274 0.12 19.00 12.31
CA SER A 274 -0.79 19.92 11.62
C SER A 274 -2.28 19.72 11.96
N GLY A 275 -2.66 18.57 12.51
CA GLY A 275 -4.07 18.19 12.72
C GLY A 275 -4.80 17.73 11.45
N ALA A 276 -4.07 17.53 10.35
CA ALA A 276 -4.67 17.14 9.07
C ALA A 276 -5.34 15.74 9.11
N LEU A 277 -4.76 14.80 9.87
CA LEU A 277 -5.34 13.46 10.02
C LEU A 277 -6.61 13.47 10.86
N GLU A 278 -6.62 14.21 11.97
CA GLU A 278 -7.83 14.39 12.80
C GLU A 278 -8.95 15.03 11.99
N ALA A 279 -8.63 16.09 11.22
CA ALA A 279 -9.58 16.74 10.35
C ALA A 279 -10.16 15.80 9.28
N LEU A 280 -9.35 14.87 8.77
CA LEU A 280 -9.78 13.87 7.79
C LEU A 280 -10.84 12.92 8.38
N ALA A 281 -10.69 12.51 9.65
CA ALA A 281 -11.66 11.65 10.32
C ALA A 281 -13.02 12.32 10.61
N GLU A 282 -13.05 13.65 10.64
CA GLU A 282 -14.26 14.44 10.89
C GLU A 282 -15.00 14.85 9.61
N ILE A 283 -14.47 14.52 8.41
CA ILE A 283 -15.14 14.84 7.14
C ILE A 283 -16.51 14.16 7.09
N PRO A 284 -17.61 14.89 6.79
CA PRO A 284 -18.93 14.29 6.61
C PRO A 284 -18.93 13.20 5.51
N TYR A 285 -19.69 12.13 5.73
CA TYR A 285 -19.72 11.00 4.78
C TYR A 285 -20.05 11.42 3.35
N GLN A 286 -21.05 12.28 3.16
CA GLN A 286 -21.40 12.77 1.83
C GLN A 286 -20.20 13.47 1.15
N LYS A 287 -19.45 14.27 1.92
CA LYS A 287 -18.26 14.97 1.39
C LYS A 287 -17.13 13.98 1.05
N LEU A 288 -16.98 12.88 1.79
CA LEU A 288 -16.02 11.81 1.41
C LEU A 288 -16.36 11.20 0.05
N LEU A 289 -17.66 11.08 -0.29
CA LEU A 289 -18.13 10.59 -1.58
C LEU A 289 -17.95 11.63 -2.72
N ASP A 290 -18.31 12.88 -2.44
CA ASP A 290 -18.33 13.98 -3.43
C ASP A 290 -16.90 14.36 -3.86
N ASP A 291 -15.96 14.37 -2.92
CA ASP A 291 -14.57 14.75 -3.15
C ASP A 291 -13.64 13.53 -3.44
N ASP A 292 -14.21 12.37 -3.77
CA ASP A 292 -13.46 11.15 -4.16
C ASP A 292 -12.47 10.59 -3.12
N TYR A 293 -12.66 10.88 -1.82
CA TYR A 293 -11.89 10.20 -0.76
C TYR A 293 -12.20 8.71 -0.71
N VAL A 294 -13.44 8.32 -1.00
CA VAL A 294 -13.89 6.94 -1.09
C VAL A 294 -14.82 6.77 -2.29
N TRP A 295 -14.79 5.62 -2.91
CA TRP A 295 -15.65 5.29 -4.05
C TRP A 295 -16.70 4.27 -3.64
N VAL A 296 -17.95 4.69 -3.55
CA VAL A 296 -19.08 3.85 -3.17
C VAL A 296 -20.20 4.02 -4.18
N GLY A 297 -20.73 2.92 -4.69
CA GLY A 297 -21.83 3.00 -5.65
C GLY A 297 -22.03 1.75 -6.49
N SER A 298 -22.72 1.92 -7.61
CA SER A 298 -22.99 0.89 -8.61
C SER A 298 -21.78 0.66 -9.55
N PRO A 299 -21.74 -0.45 -10.29
CA PRO A 299 -20.69 -0.69 -11.28
C PRO A 299 -20.59 0.39 -12.36
N ASP A 300 -21.67 1.01 -12.78
CA ASP A 300 -21.63 2.07 -13.82
C ASP A 300 -21.05 3.38 -13.29
N GLU A 301 -21.37 3.73 -12.05
CA GLU A 301 -20.72 4.86 -11.37
C GLU A 301 -19.21 4.62 -11.24
N MET A 302 -18.80 3.43 -10.85
CA MET A 302 -17.36 3.08 -10.73
C MET A 302 -16.65 3.05 -12.08
N LYS A 303 -17.27 2.58 -13.16
CA LYS A 303 -16.71 2.69 -14.52
C LYS A 303 -16.41 4.15 -14.87
N THR A 304 -17.30 5.06 -14.48
CA THR A 304 -17.12 6.50 -14.73
C THR A 304 -15.95 7.05 -13.93
N LYS A 305 -15.84 6.72 -12.63
CA LYS A 305 -14.70 7.13 -11.79
C LYS A 305 -13.36 6.58 -12.31
N VAL A 306 -13.31 5.31 -12.72
CA VAL A 306 -12.10 4.72 -13.32
C VAL A 306 -11.73 5.40 -14.64
N ARG A 307 -12.69 5.74 -15.51
CA ARG A 307 -12.40 6.53 -16.73
C ARG A 307 -11.81 7.89 -16.43
N ASN A 308 -12.38 8.59 -15.45
CA ASN A 308 -11.92 9.91 -15.06
C ASN A 308 -10.49 9.87 -14.54
N ILE A 309 -10.17 8.97 -13.62
CA ILE A 309 -8.82 8.89 -13.06
C ILE A 309 -7.77 8.49 -14.11
N ILE A 310 -8.11 7.63 -15.06
CA ILE A 310 -7.22 7.30 -16.20
C ILE A 310 -6.99 8.52 -17.10
N LYS A 311 -8.02 9.34 -17.31
CA LYS A 311 -7.91 10.58 -18.08
C LYS A 311 -7.01 11.61 -17.38
N ASP A 312 -7.15 11.74 -16.05
CA ASP A 312 -6.42 12.71 -15.24
C ASP A 312 -4.98 12.27 -14.94
N CYS A 313 -4.72 10.96 -14.96
CA CYS A 313 -3.39 10.37 -14.77
C CYS A 313 -3.15 9.25 -15.82
N PRO A 314 -2.76 9.61 -17.05
CA PRO A 314 -2.56 8.63 -18.14
C PRO A 314 -1.46 7.59 -17.86
N GLU A 315 -0.49 7.91 -16.99
CA GLU A 315 0.60 6.99 -16.59
C GLU A 315 0.20 6.03 -15.47
N LEU A 316 -1.08 6.06 -15.04
CA LEU A 316 -1.59 5.15 -14.04
C LEU A 316 -1.46 3.70 -14.53
N SER A 317 -0.67 2.91 -13.81
CA SER A 317 -0.41 1.51 -14.15
C SER A 317 -1.41 0.57 -13.50
N GLU A 318 -1.93 0.95 -12.32
CA GLU A 318 -2.82 0.11 -11.52
C GLU A 318 -3.78 0.94 -10.66
N VAL A 319 -5.04 0.51 -10.59
CA VAL A 319 -5.98 0.89 -9.53
C VAL A 319 -6.10 -0.28 -8.56
N SER A 320 -5.81 -0.06 -7.29
CA SER A 320 -5.88 -1.07 -6.23
C SER A 320 -7.05 -0.80 -5.29
N LEU A 321 -7.95 -1.79 -5.18
CA LEU A 321 -9.19 -1.68 -4.41
C LEU A 321 -8.93 -1.97 -2.94
N LEU A 322 -9.07 -0.99 -2.08
CA LEU A 322 -9.23 -1.21 -0.64
C LEU A 322 -10.71 -1.53 -0.37
N CYS A 323 -11.05 -2.80 -0.37
CA CYS A 323 -12.42 -3.28 -0.12
C CYS A 323 -12.53 -4.16 1.15
N THR A 324 -11.42 -4.30 1.90
CA THR A 324 -11.35 -4.99 3.18
C THR A 324 -10.88 -3.99 4.24
N PHE A 325 -11.82 -3.43 4.98
CA PHE A 325 -11.57 -2.40 6.00
C PHE A 325 -12.63 -2.45 7.10
N ALA A 326 -12.32 -1.88 8.26
CA ALA A 326 -13.23 -1.66 9.37
C ALA A 326 -14.00 -2.89 9.86
N GLY A 327 -13.41 -4.09 9.73
CA GLY A 327 -14.05 -5.35 10.12
C GLY A 327 -15.29 -5.72 9.30
N ILE A 328 -15.39 -5.21 8.07
CA ILE A 328 -16.47 -5.52 7.12
C ILE A 328 -16.66 -7.03 6.96
N GLU A 329 -17.89 -7.49 6.76
CA GLU A 329 -18.20 -8.90 6.57
C GLU A 329 -17.53 -9.44 5.30
N HIS A 330 -16.91 -10.61 5.43
CA HIS A 330 -16.18 -11.28 4.37
C HIS A 330 -16.97 -11.36 3.06
N TRP A 331 -18.24 -11.74 3.10
CA TRP A 331 -19.08 -11.86 1.91
C TRP A 331 -19.30 -10.52 1.17
N LYS A 332 -19.29 -9.38 1.88
CA LYS A 332 -19.40 -8.06 1.27
C LYS A 332 -18.14 -7.69 0.49
N THR A 333 -16.97 -8.04 1.02
CA THR A 333 -15.70 -7.90 0.30
C THR A 333 -15.70 -8.76 -0.96
N ILE A 334 -16.09 -10.03 -0.86
CA ILE A 334 -16.20 -10.95 -2.01
C ILE A 334 -17.17 -10.41 -3.06
N ARG A 335 -18.33 -9.88 -2.65
CA ARG A 335 -19.29 -9.23 -3.55
C ARG A 335 -18.67 -8.04 -4.30
N THR A 336 -17.96 -7.18 -3.60
CA THR A 336 -17.27 -6.03 -4.22
C THR A 336 -16.23 -6.49 -5.25
N GLN A 337 -15.40 -7.48 -4.92
CA GLN A 337 -14.44 -8.07 -5.87
C GLN A 337 -15.13 -8.70 -7.08
N ASP A 338 -16.23 -9.42 -6.86
CA ASP A 338 -17.01 -10.04 -7.92
C ASP A 338 -17.61 -9.01 -8.88
N LEU A 339 -18.30 -7.99 -8.36
CA LEU A 339 -18.88 -6.93 -9.16
C LEU A 339 -17.81 -6.18 -9.95
N PHE A 340 -16.70 -5.84 -9.30
CA PHE A 340 -15.61 -5.15 -9.97
C PHE A 340 -15.00 -5.97 -11.10
N SER A 341 -14.70 -7.23 -10.84
CA SER A 341 -14.08 -8.12 -11.84
C SER A 341 -14.98 -8.44 -13.01
N LYS A 342 -16.28 -8.61 -12.79
CA LYS A 342 -17.24 -8.97 -13.84
C LYS A 342 -17.72 -7.78 -14.66
N GLU A 343 -17.99 -6.66 -13.98
CA GLU A 343 -18.67 -5.53 -14.60
C GLU A 343 -17.72 -4.39 -15.01
N ILE A 344 -16.60 -4.22 -14.29
CA ILE A 344 -15.72 -3.05 -14.47
C ILE A 344 -14.44 -3.41 -15.21
N MET A 345 -13.69 -4.41 -14.74
CA MET A 345 -12.39 -4.77 -15.31
C MET A 345 -12.41 -5.00 -16.83
N PRO A 346 -13.43 -5.67 -17.42
CA PRO A 346 -13.45 -5.93 -18.86
C PRO A 346 -13.48 -4.66 -19.72
N ALA A 347 -14.01 -3.55 -19.19
CA ALA A 347 -14.09 -2.29 -19.92
C ALA A 347 -12.72 -1.57 -20.06
N PHE A 348 -11.70 -1.99 -19.28
CA PHE A 348 -10.38 -1.33 -19.19
C PHE A 348 -9.20 -2.28 -19.45
N GLN A 349 -9.44 -3.56 -19.49
CA GLN A 349 -8.45 -4.56 -19.90
C GLN A 349 -8.62 -4.77 -21.41
N GLY A 350 -7.61 -4.41 -22.20
CA GLY A 350 -7.60 -4.68 -23.64
C GLY A 350 -7.88 -6.15 -23.93
N THR A 351 -8.59 -6.44 -25.01
CA THR A 351 -8.93 -7.81 -25.40
C THR A 351 -7.66 -8.67 -25.52
N LYS A 352 -7.74 -9.97 -25.20
CA LYS A 352 -6.59 -10.91 -25.31
C LYS A 352 -5.86 -10.83 -26.67
N LYS A 353 -6.54 -10.35 -27.74
CA LYS A 353 -5.95 -10.15 -29.06
C LYS A 353 -4.94 -8.99 -29.12
N GLU A 354 -5.14 -7.92 -28.35
CA GLU A 354 -4.21 -6.78 -28.36
C GLU A 354 -2.94 -7.06 -27.56
N LYS A 355 -3.00 -7.92 -26.53
CA LYS A 355 -1.83 -8.36 -25.76
C LYS A 355 -0.88 -9.30 -26.52
N GLN A 356 -1.34 -9.97 -27.59
CA GLN A 356 -0.51 -10.85 -28.43
C GLN A 356 0.24 -10.10 -29.54
N LEU A 357 -0.04 -8.82 -29.77
CA LEU A 357 0.61 -8.00 -30.80
C LEU A 357 1.77 -7.14 -30.24
N VAL A 358 2.03 -7.21 -28.93
CA VAL A 358 3.06 -6.39 -28.23
C VAL A 358 4.18 -7.26 -27.59
N ASN A 359 4.21 -8.55 -27.91
CA ASN A 359 5.32 -9.46 -27.53
C ASN A 359 6.17 -9.84 -28.75
#